data_d2d481308d74ee9e0c4d164207b0fda8
#
_entry.id   d2d481308d74ee9e0c4d164207b0fda8
#
_cell.length_a   1.000
_cell.length_b   1.000
_cell.length_c   1.000
_cell.angle_alpha   90.00
_cell.angle_beta   90.00
_cell.angle_gamma   90.00
#
_symmetry.space_group_name_H-M   'P 1'
#
loop_
_entity.id
_entity.type
_entity.pdbx_description
1 polymer ?
#
loop_
_entity_poly.entity_id
_entity_poly.type
_entity_poly.pdbx_seq_one_letter_code
_entity_poly.pdbx_strand_id
1 'polypeptide(L)'
;AAAKEMSDAGVHLIDLTMGEDPELYSSDESGFEQFISMIKTVQNETKLPVMISPGTLPDKVLMEVADAGVTWYACYQETHNKILFKDLRQGQGFKKRLAKKQLAKNLGMLIEEGILTGVGETMDDIADSIIWMRDFCVDQARIMTFVPQTDTPMANTMSQNNLIELIIIAVMRLVLPDRLIPASLDVDGLNGLKARLDAGANVVTSIVPPQKGLAGVANHSLDIEDSRRTLDHILPIVKTCGLEPAMVEDYLAWITGRQKASGRSF
;
A
#
# COMPACT_ATOMS: atom_id res chain seq x y z
N ALA A 1 -8.65 -18.80 4.29
CA ALA A 1 -9.24 -19.14 3.00
C ALA A 1 -8.80 -18.14 1.92
N ALA A 2 -9.26 -16.85 1.95
CA ALA A 2 -8.95 -15.86 0.89
C ALA A 2 -7.45 -15.70 0.60
N ALA A 3 -6.60 -15.54 1.63
CA ALA A 3 -5.15 -15.43 1.46
C ALA A 3 -4.54 -16.66 0.77
N LYS A 4 -5.04 -17.86 1.07
CA LYS A 4 -4.60 -19.09 0.41
C LYS A 4 -4.97 -19.10 -1.06
N GLU A 5 -6.18 -18.70 -1.41
CA GLU A 5 -6.63 -18.60 -2.81
C GLU A 5 -5.80 -17.58 -3.60
N MET A 6 -5.45 -16.45 -2.98
CA MET A 6 -4.55 -15.45 -3.58
C MET A 6 -3.14 -16.04 -3.83
N SER A 7 -2.60 -16.75 -2.84
CA SER A 7 -1.31 -17.43 -2.97
C SER A 7 -1.33 -18.48 -4.09
N ASP A 8 -2.38 -19.30 -4.14
CA ASP A 8 -2.54 -20.32 -5.18
C ASP A 8 -2.75 -19.71 -6.58
N ALA A 9 -3.32 -18.51 -6.65
CA ALA A 9 -3.43 -17.75 -7.88
C ALA A 9 -2.09 -17.13 -8.36
N GLY A 10 -1.05 -17.05 -7.50
CA GLY A 10 0.28 -16.60 -7.87
C GLY A 10 0.60 -15.16 -7.52
N VAL A 11 -0.08 -14.56 -6.52
CA VAL A 11 0.35 -13.25 -5.99
C VAL A 11 1.64 -13.38 -5.19
N HIS A 12 2.40 -12.29 -5.06
CA HIS A 12 3.71 -12.29 -4.40
C HIS A 12 3.67 -11.79 -2.96
N LEU A 13 2.59 -11.14 -2.54
CA LEU A 13 2.43 -10.48 -1.25
C LEU A 13 0.98 -10.54 -0.81
N ILE A 14 0.75 -10.80 0.46
CA ILE A 14 -0.56 -10.63 1.10
C ILE A 14 -0.57 -9.33 1.88
N ASP A 15 -1.48 -8.42 1.51
CA ASP A 15 -1.69 -7.16 2.23
C ASP A 15 -2.91 -7.28 3.16
N LEU A 16 -2.66 -7.12 4.46
CA LEU A 16 -3.69 -7.05 5.50
C LEU A 16 -4.03 -5.58 5.76
N THR A 17 -4.87 -5.05 4.89
CA THR A 17 -5.33 -3.66 4.95
C THR A 17 -6.49 -3.52 5.94
N MET A 18 -6.35 -2.67 6.96
CA MET A 18 -7.39 -2.49 7.99
C MET A 18 -7.56 -1.04 8.47
N GLY A 19 -6.59 -0.17 8.26
CA GLY A 19 -6.58 1.17 8.87
C GLY A 19 -6.47 1.14 10.40
N GLU A 20 -6.78 2.24 11.06
CA GLU A 20 -6.82 2.31 12.53
C GLU A 20 -8.20 1.82 13.01
N ASP A 21 -8.37 0.49 13.11
CA ASP A 21 -9.61 -0.13 13.56
C ASP A 21 -9.87 0.18 15.04
N PRO A 22 -10.98 0.87 15.36
CA PRO A 22 -11.30 1.22 16.75
C PRO A 22 -11.40 0.02 17.68
N GLU A 23 -11.90 -1.12 17.21
CA GLU A 23 -12.01 -2.33 18.02
C GLU A 23 -10.64 -2.88 18.40
N LEU A 24 -9.70 -2.87 17.46
CA LEU A 24 -8.32 -3.27 17.70
C LEU A 24 -7.61 -2.36 18.72
N TYR A 25 -7.83 -1.02 18.60
CA TYR A 25 -7.15 -0.03 19.42
C TYR A 25 -7.83 0.26 20.76
N SER A 26 -9.12 -0.05 20.92
CA SER A 26 -9.88 0.13 22.16
C SER A 26 -9.90 -1.11 23.04
N SER A 27 -9.67 -2.29 22.48
CA SER A 27 -9.50 -3.52 23.25
C SER A 27 -8.21 -3.42 24.08
N ASP A 28 -8.19 -4.07 25.23
CA ASP A 28 -6.95 -4.35 25.93
C ASP A 28 -5.98 -5.15 25.02
N GLU A 29 -4.91 -5.70 25.56
CA GLU A 29 -3.89 -6.42 24.76
C GLU A 29 -4.44 -7.54 23.86
N SER A 30 -5.65 -8.05 24.14
CA SER A 30 -6.25 -9.20 23.45
C SER A 30 -6.52 -8.98 21.95
N GLY A 31 -6.88 -7.76 21.53
CA GLY A 31 -7.12 -7.43 20.11
C GLY A 31 -5.85 -7.55 19.28
N PHE A 32 -4.73 -7.08 19.82
CA PHE A 32 -3.43 -7.18 19.14
C PHE A 32 -2.90 -8.62 19.11
N GLU A 33 -3.16 -9.44 20.13
CA GLU A 33 -2.83 -10.86 20.12
C GLU A 33 -3.56 -11.61 19.01
N GLN A 34 -4.85 -11.32 18.80
CA GLN A 34 -5.64 -11.89 17.71
C GLN A 34 -5.09 -11.46 16.35
N PHE A 35 -4.72 -10.18 16.19
CA PHE A 35 -4.11 -9.67 14.98
C PHE A 35 -2.79 -10.37 14.65
N ILE A 36 -1.91 -10.52 15.63
CA ILE A 36 -0.63 -11.24 15.47
C ILE A 36 -0.87 -12.72 15.13
N SER A 37 -1.84 -13.37 15.78
CA SER A 37 -2.25 -14.75 15.47
C SER A 37 -2.74 -14.89 14.03
N MET A 38 -3.53 -13.93 13.53
CA MET A 38 -3.99 -13.90 12.15
C MET A 38 -2.81 -13.76 11.18
N ILE A 39 -1.86 -12.86 11.45
CA ILE A 39 -0.64 -12.69 10.64
C ILE A 39 0.11 -14.02 10.52
N LYS A 40 0.39 -14.68 11.64
CA LYS A 40 1.09 -15.98 11.66
C LYS A 40 0.33 -17.06 10.89
N THR A 41 -1.01 -17.06 10.99
CA THR A 41 -1.85 -17.99 10.24
C THR A 41 -1.72 -17.74 8.73
N VAL A 42 -1.80 -16.49 8.28
CA VAL A 42 -1.65 -16.12 6.87
C VAL A 42 -0.27 -16.53 6.34
N GLN A 43 0.80 -16.22 7.06
CA GLN A 43 2.16 -16.63 6.68
C GLN A 43 2.33 -18.14 6.59
N ASN A 44 1.77 -18.88 7.55
CA ASN A 44 1.85 -20.34 7.56
C ASN A 44 1.12 -20.99 6.39
N GLU A 45 -0.04 -20.46 6.03
CA GLU A 45 -0.87 -20.98 4.95
C GLU A 45 -0.37 -20.60 3.56
N THR A 46 0.24 -19.41 3.39
CA THR A 46 0.62 -18.89 2.09
C THR A 46 2.09 -19.02 1.79
N LYS A 47 2.96 -18.99 2.80
CA LYS A 47 4.43 -18.88 2.69
C LYS A 47 4.90 -17.60 1.98
N LEU A 48 4.01 -16.62 1.83
CA LEU A 48 4.31 -15.34 1.19
C LEU A 48 4.67 -14.27 2.23
N PRO A 49 5.40 -13.23 1.83
CA PRO A 49 5.56 -12.03 2.61
C PRO A 49 4.20 -11.42 2.98
N VAL A 50 4.13 -10.80 4.15
CA VAL A 50 2.92 -10.10 4.60
C VAL A 50 3.22 -8.62 4.78
N MET A 51 2.34 -7.79 4.22
CA MET A 51 2.22 -6.36 4.50
C MET A 51 1.09 -6.12 5.50
N ILE A 52 1.26 -5.14 6.37
CA ILE A 52 0.21 -4.66 7.26
C ILE A 52 0.04 -3.16 7.12
N SER A 53 -1.20 -2.67 7.20
CA SER A 53 -1.54 -1.23 7.20
C SER A 53 -2.48 -0.85 8.35
N PRO A 54 -2.09 -1.10 9.63
CA PRO A 54 -2.95 -0.93 10.80
C PRO A 54 -2.92 0.50 11.37
N GLY A 55 -2.29 1.47 10.70
CA GLY A 55 -2.08 2.80 11.27
C GLY A 55 -0.90 2.85 12.25
N THR A 56 -1.03 3.64 13.34
CA THR A 56 0.08 3.88 14.29
C THR A 56 0.06 2.92 15.47
N LEU A 57 0.52 1.69 15.28
CA LEU A 57 0.61 0.69 16.35
C LEU A 57 1.38 1.19 17.58
N PRO A 58 1.06 0.72 18.80
CA PRO A 58 1.94 0.84 19.96
C PRO A 58 3.33 0.26 19.68
N ASP A 59 4.39 0.82 20.28
CA ASP A 59 5.76 0.37 19.99
C ASP A 59 5.95 -1.13 20.30
N LYS A 60 5.44 -1.60 21.44
CA LYS A 60 5.47 -3.01 21.83
C LYS A 60 4.83 -3.90 20.75
N VAL A 61 3.64 -3.56 20.28
CA VAL A 61 2.94 -4.33 19.25
C VAL A 61 3.69 -4.29 17.92
N LEU A 62 4.29 -3.15 17.55
CA LEU A 62 5.10 -3.03 16.34
C LEU A 62 6.34 -3.93 16.40
N MET A 63 6.94 -4.09 17.57
CA MET A 63 8.04 -5.05 17.79
C MET A 63 7.54 -6.49 17.66
N GLU A 64 6.40 -6.81 18.28
CA GLU A 64 5.82 -8.16 18.22
C GLU A 64 5.41 -8.58 16.81
N VAL A 65 4.88 -7.68 15.98
CA VAL A 65 4.57 -7.99 14.58
C VAL A 65 5.85 -8.14 13.73
N ALA A 66 6.91 -7.39 14.04
CA ALA A 66 8.21 -7.60 13.40
C ALA A 66 8.79 -8.98 13.77
N ASP A 67 8.75 -9.36 15.04
CA ASP A 67 9.19 -10.68 15.54
C ASP A 67 8.31 -11.82 14.95
N ALA A 68 7.06 -11.54 14.63
CA ALA A 68 6.19 -12.46 13.92
C ALA A 68 6.55 -12.60 12.42
N GLY A 69 7.54 -11.86 11.91
CA GLY A 69 8.03 -11.96 10.54
C GLY A 69 7.26 -11.10 9.51
N VAL A 70 6.54 -10.07 9.96
CA VAL A 70 5.93 -9.10 9.03
C VAL A 70 7.01 -8.43 8.20
N THR A 71 6.84 -8.48 6.88
CA THR A 71 7.85 -7.99 5.94
C THR A 71 7.67 -6.50 5.63
N TRP A 72 6.43 -6.01 5.58
CA TRP A 72 6.10 -4.65 5.16
C TRP A 72 5.21 -3.93 6.17
N TYR A 73 5.47 -2.65 6.35
CA TYR A 73 4.63 -1.75 7.12
C TYR A 73 4.22 -0.54 6.27
N ALA A 74 2.91 -0.40 6.04
CA ALA A 74 2.31 0.73 5.38
C ALA A 74 1.62 1.64 6.39
N CYS A 75 2.02 2.89 6.44
CA CYS A 75 1.42 3.90 7.33
C CYS A 75 1.47 5.26 6.64
N TYR A 76 0.59 5.45 5.66
CA TYR A 76 0.62 6.59 4.75
C TYR A 76 0.47 7.92 5.47
N GLN A 77 1.29 8.88 5.06
CA GLN A 77 1.16 10.27 5.49
C GLN A 77 0.02 10.97 4.73
N GLU A 78 -0.27 10.53 3.52
CA GLU A 78 -1.16 11.12 2.50
C GLU A 78 -0.66 12.46 1.97
N THR A 79 -0.04 13.27 2.79
CA THR A 79 0.66 14.52 2.45
C THR A 79 1.75 14.81 3.47
N HIS A 80 2.86 15.37 3.01
CA HIS A 80 3.93 15.86 3.90
C HIS A 80 3.77 17.34 4.26
N ASN A 81 2.78 18.05 3.69
CA ASN A 81 2.35 19.35 4.16
C ASN A 81 1.64 19.21 5.51
N LYS A 82 2.25 19.74 6.58
CA LYS A 82 1.75 19.58 7.96
C LYS A 82 0.40 20.28 8.21
N ILE A 83 0.11 21.37 7.48
CA ILE A 83 -1.14 22.10 7.58
C ILE A 83 -2.24 21.24 6.97
N LEU A 84 -2.07 20.84 5.71
CA LEU A 84 -3.01 19.97 5.01
C LEU A 84 -3.22 18.64 5.75
N PHE A 85 -2.14 18.02 6.26
CA PHE A 85 -2.25 16.80 7.07
C PHE A 85 -3.17 16.99 8.28
N LYS A 86 -3.03 18.11 9.01
CA LYS A 86 -3.86 18.40 10.19
C LYS A 86 -5.33 18.51 9.83
N ASP A 87 -5.63 19.08 8.68
CA ASP A 87 -7.01 19.27 8.20
C ASP A 87 -7.63 17.94 7.73
N LEU A 88 -6.85 17.11 7.02
CA LEU A 88 -7.31 15.82 6.50
C LEU A 88 -7.38 14.72 7.57
N ARG A 89 -6.42 14.68 8.49
CA ARG A 89 -6.25 13.61 9.48
C ARG A 89 -6.42 14.14 10.91
N GLN A 90 -7.64 14.63 11.19
CA GLN A 90 -8.00 15.15 12.49
C GLN A 90 -7.80 14.09 13.59
N GLY A 91 -7.18 14.50 14.70
CA GLY A 91 -6.87 13.62 15.83
C GLY A 91 -5.63 12.71 15.62
N GLN A 92 -5.04 12.68 14.43
CA GLN A 92 -3.85 11.89 14.16
C GLN A 92 -2.56 12.71 14.26
N GLY A 93 -1.50 12.08 14.74
CA GLY A 93 -0.22 12.75 14.97
C GLY A 93 0.75 12.63 13.78
N PHE A 94 1.01 13.74 13.06
CA PHE A 94 1.98 13.80 11.97
C PHE A 94 3.33 13.19 12.34
N LYS A 95 3.93 13.67 13.44
CA LYS A 95 5.23 13.15 13.93
C LYS A 95 5.15 11.71 14.41
N LYS A 96 4.02 11.29 15.00
CA LYS A 96 3.79 9.93 15.48
C LYS A 96 3.86 8.94 14.32
N ARG A 97 3.19 9.23 13.19
CA ARG A 97 3.22 8.38 11.99
C ARG A 97 4.64 8.24 11.41
N LEU A 98 5.38 9.35 11.33
CA LEU A 98 6.79 9.32 10.89
C LEU A 98 7.66 8.47 11.83
N ALA A 99 7.50 8.64 13.16
CA ALA A 99 8.25 7.85 14.14
C ALA A 99 7.95 6.35 14.05
N LYS A 100 6.69 5.97 13.79
CA LYS A 100 6.32 4.56 13.61
C LYS A 100 6.94 3.94 12.35
N LYS A 101 6.96 4.66 11.23
CA LYS A 101 7.69 4.23 10.02
C LYS A 101 9.19 4.06 10.30
N GLN A 102 9.79 5.00 11.03
CA GLN A 102 11.20 4.88 11.40
C GLN A 102 11.46 3.67 12.31
N LEU A 103 10.58 3.43 13.29
CA LEU A 103 10.70 2.25 14.16
C LEU A 103 10.54 0.95 13.36
N ALA A 104 9.51 0.84 12.51
CA ALA A 104 9.31 -0.31 11.64
C ALA A 104 10.53 -0.58 10.74
N LYS A 105 11.09 0.48 10.16
CA LYS A 105 12.32 0.41 9.38
C LYS A 105 13.50 -0.12 10.19
N ASN A 106 13.68 0.37 11.42
CA ASN A 106 14.75 -0.10 12.33
C ASN A 106 14.57 -1.57 12.76
N LEU A 107 13.32 -2.03 12.80
CA LEU A 107 12.97 -3.44 13.08
C LEU A 107 13.09 -4.36 11.85
N GLY A 108 13.59 -3.86 10.72
CA GLY A 108 13.85 -4.67 9.53
C GLY A 108 12.70 -4.72 8.52
N MET A 109 11.56 -4.11 8.80
CA MET A 109 10.45 -4.07 7.85
C MET A 109 10.73 -3.11 6.69
N LEU A 110 10.25 -3.45 5.50
CA LEU A 110 10.18 -2.56 4.36
C LEU A 110 9.03 -1.56 4.55
N ILE A 111 9.19 -0.36 4.01
CA ILE A 111 8.24 0.74 4.22
C ILE A 111 7.53 1.10 2.93
N GLU A 112 6.21 1.08 2.96
CA GLU A 112 5.39 1.73 1.96
C GLU A 112 4.90 3.08 2.47
N GLU A 113 5.06 4.12 1.64
CA GLU A 113 4.51 5.46 1.85
C GLU A 113 3.57 5.82 0.72
N GLY A 114 2.50 6.55 1.02
CA GLY A 114 1.51 6.99 0.07
C GLY A 114 1.19 8.48 0.16
N ILE A 115 0.94 9.07 -1.01
CA ILE A 115 0.35 10.40 -1.17
C ILE A 115 -1.04 10.28 -1.80
N LEU A 116 -1.94 11.16 -1.40
CA LEU A 116 -3.29 11.27 -1.92
C LEU A 116 -3.42 12.61 -2.65
N THR A 117 -3.91 12.58 -3.89
CA THR A 117 -4.19 13.78 -4.69
C THR A 117 -5.67 14.09 -4.77
N GLY A 118 -6.00 15.37 -5.02
CA GLY A 118 -7.38 15.83 -5.07
C GLY A 118 -7.96 16.19 -3.70
N VAL A 119 -7.10 16.44 -2.71
CA VAL A 119 -7.47 16.75 -1.33
C VAL A 119 -7.10 18.18 -0.91
N GLY A 120 -6.63 19.02 -1.85
CA GLY A 120 -6.25 20.40 -1.61
C GLY A 120 -4.72 20.65 -1.58
N GLU A 121 -3.95 19.67 -1.99
CA GLU A 121 -2.49 19.79 -2.15
C GLU A 121 -2.10 20.67 -3.35
N THR A 122 -0.90 21.22 -3.28
CA THR A 122 -0.22 21.89 -4.40
C THR A 122 0.78 20.96 -5.07
N MET A 123 1.26 21.31 -6.26
CA MET A 123 2.35 20.56 -6.92
C MET A 123 3.64 20.60 -6.10
N ASP A 124 3.90 21.68 -5.36
CA ASP A 124 5.04 21.76 -4.46
C ASP A 124 4.91 20.78 -3.28
N ASP A 125 3.71 20.62 -2.72
CA ASP A 125 3.45 19.64 -1.66
C ASP A 125 3.70 18.18 -2.15
N ILE A 126 3.34 17.90 -3.40
CA ILE A 126 3.60 16.60 -4.04
C ILE A 126 5.10 16.42 -4.24
N ALA A 127 5.81 17.42 -4.78
CA ALA A 127 7.24 17.38 -4.97
C ALA A 127 7.99 17.18 -3.66
N ASP A 128 7.63 17.91 -2.61
CA ASP A 128 8.20 17.76 -1.26
C ASP A 128 7.95 16.36 -0.70
N SER A 129 6.79 15.78 -0.96
CA SER A 129 6.47 14.42 -0.54
C SER A 129 7.32 13.38 -1.26
N ILE A 130 7.54 13.53 -2.57
CA ILE A 130 8.41 12.62 -3.35
C ILE A 130 9.87 12.74 -2.88
N ILE A 131 10.35 13.97 -2.63
CA ILE A 131 11.69 14.22 -2.10
C ILE A 131 11.82 13.56 -0.72
N TRP A 132 10.82 13.72 0.15
CA TRP A 132 10.81 13.06 1.46
C TRP A 132 10.87 11.53 1.33
N MET A 133 10.10 10.93 0.43
CA MET A 133 10.12 9.48 0.17
C MET A 133 11.51 9.00 -0.27
N ARG A 134 12.18 9.77 -1.14
CA ARG A 134 13.55 9.50 -1.57
C ARG A 134 14.52 9.54 -0.39
N ASP A 135 14.49 10.61 0.38
CA ASP A 135 15.45 10.87 1.46
C ASP A 135 15.24 9.92 2.65
N PHE A 136 13.99 9.56 2.93
CA PHE A 136 13.65 8.51 3.90
C PHE A 136 14.02 7.12 3.38
N CYS A 137 14.25 6.96 2.08
CA CYS A 137 14.51 5.69 1.41
C CYS A 137 13.35 4.71 1.61
N VAL A 138 12.13 5.09 1.25
CA VAL A 138 10.99 4.17 1.21
C VAL A 138 11.25 3.04 0.21
N ASP A 139 10.63 1.90 0.42
CA ASP A 139 10.81 0.73 -0.46
C ASP A 139 9.70 0.66 -1.52
N GLN A 140 8.51 1.16 -1.20
CA GLN A 140 7.39 1.33 -2.12
C GLN A 140 6.81 2.73 -1.97
N ALA A 141 6.62 3.43 -3.09
CA ALA A 141 6.08 4.78 -3.17
C ALA A 141 4.74 4.75 -3.91
N ARG A 142 3.66 5.06 -3.22
CA ARG A 142 2.30 5.02 -3.77
C ARG A 142 1.76 6.42 -4.00
N ILE A 143 1.00 6.57 -5.08
CA ILE A 143 0.11 7.70 -5.33
C ILE A 143 -1.30 7.16 -5.57
N MET A 144 -2.30 7.84 -5.03
CA MET A 144 -3.71 7.56 -5.30
C MET A 144 -4.48 8.85 -5.49
N THR A 145 -5.49 8.81 -6.34
CA THR A 145 -6.45 9.90 -6.51
C THR A 145 -7.60 9.75 -5.52
N PHE A 146 -7.94 10.84 -4.82
CA PHE A 146 -9.07 10.85 -3.90
C PHE A 146 -10.38 10.65 -4.65
N VAL A 147 -11.20 9.73 -4.15
CA VAL A 147 -12.56 9.48 -4.65
C VAL A 147 -13.55 9.91 -3.57
N PRO A 148 -14.35 10.97 -3.82
CA PRO A 148 -15.35 11.43 -2.88
C PRO A 148 -16.35 10.33 -2.53
N GLN A 149 -16.62 10.15 -1.24
CA GLN A 149 -17.59 9.17 -0.74
C GLN A 149 -18.82 9.90 -0.17
N THR A 150 -20.01 9.36 -0.43
CA THR A 150 -21.25 9.85 0.17
C THR A 150 -21.16 9.81 1.70
N ASP A 151 -21.88 10.72 2.35
CA ASP A 151 -21.96 10.82 3.82
C ASP A 151 -20.62 11.11 4.53
N THR A 152 -19.63 11.65 3.79
CA THR A 152 -18.36 12.11 4.33
C THR A 152 -18.21 13.63 4.24
N PRO A 153 -17.35 14.26 5.08
CA PRO A 153 -17.09 15.69 4.98
C PRO A 153 -16.61 16.17 3.60
N MET A 154 -16.00 15.28 2.81
CA MET A 154 -15.46 15.57 1.49
C MET A 154 -16.33 15.04 0.34
N ALA A 155 -17.58 14.68 0.59
CA ALA A 155 -18.52 14.14 -0.43
C ALA A 155 -18.70 15.02 -1.68
N ASN A 156 -18.55 16.34 -1.52
CA ASN A 156 -18.72 17.33 -2.59
C ASN A 156 -17.39 17.78 -3.21
N THR A 157 -16.27 17.16 -2.90
CA THR A 157 -14.99 17.45 -3.54
C THR A 157 -15.05 17.04 -5.01
N MET A 158 -14.54 17.89 -5.90
CA MET A 158 -14.47 17.53 -7.32
C MET A 158 -13.43 16.43 -7.55
N SER A 159 -13.82 15.39 -8.29
CA SER A 159 -12.88 14.35 -8.70
C SER A 159 -11.78 14.95 -9.57
N GLN A 160 -10.53 14.59 -9.27
CA GLN A 160 -9.39 15.05 -10.03
C GLN A 160 -9.22 14.23 -11.33
N ASN A 161 -8.56 14.81 -12.32
CA ASN A 161 -8.23 14.10 -13.55
C ASN A 161 -7.11 13.09 -13.32
N ASN A 162 -7.31 11.86 -13.75
CA ASN A 162 -6.34 10.77 -13.63
C ASN A 162 -4.98 11.07 -14.30
N LEU A 163 -4.91 12.02 -15.24
CA LEU A 163 -3.66 12.43 -15.85
C LEU A 163 -2.64 12.96 -14.82
N ILE A 164 -3.09 13.63 -13.76
CA ILE A 164 -2.22 14.11 -12.68
C ILE A 164 -1.54 12.93 -11.99
N GLU A 165 -2.28 11.88 -11.65
CA GLU A 165 -1.75 10.66 -11.05
C GLU A 165 -0.68 10.02 -11.97
N LEU A 166 -0.96 9.91 -13.27
CA LEU A 166 -0.01 9.33 -14.24
C LEU A 166 1.29 10.15 -14.35
N ILE A 167 1.19 11.48 -14.36
CA ILE A 167 2.38 12.36 -14.35
C ILE A 167 3.19 12.13 -13.06
N ILE A 168 2.53 12.02 -11.91
CA ILE A 168 3.21 11.80 -10.64
C ILE A 168 3.89 10.42 -10.63
N ILE A 169 3.25 9.36 -11.12
CA ILE A 169 3.88 8.04 -11.29
C ILE A 169 5.15 8.15 -12.13
N ALA A 170 5.11 8.87 -13.25
CA ALA A 170 6.28 9.05 -14.11
C ALA A 170 7.40 9.82 -13.40
N VAL A 171 7.08 10.88 -12.66
CA VAL A 171 8.04 11.62 -11.84
C VAL A 171 8.63 10.74 -10.75
N MET A 172 7.78 9.99 -10.04
CA MET A 172 8.24 9.02 -9.02
C MET A 172 9.22 8.01 -9.64
N ARG A 173 8.94 7.48 -10.83
CA ARG A 173 9.84 6.54 -11.51
C ARG A 173 11.21 7.15 -11.82
N LEU A 174 11.25 8.42 -12.22
CA LEU A 174 12.52 9.13 -12.49
C LEU A 174 13.30 9.42 -11.20
N VAL A 175 12.62 9.78 -10.11
CA VAL A 175 13.24 10.13 -8.82
C VAL A 175 13.59 8.90 -7.99
N LEU A 176 12.82 7.82 -8.15
CA LEU A 176 12.90 6.57 -7.39
C LEU A 176 13.05 5.37 -8.35
N PRO A 177 14.12 5.29 -9.14
CA PRO A 177 14.23 4.35 -10.26
C PRO A 177 14.22 2.87 -9.85
N ASP A 178 14.64 2.57 -8.63
CA ASP A 178 14.79 1.22 -8.07
C ASP A 178 13.70 0.84 -7.04
N ARG A 179 12.65 1.67 -6.91
CA ARG A 179 11.56 1.44 -5.95
C ARG A 179 10.37 0.77 -6.62
N LEU A 180 9.55 0.13 -5.78
CA LEU A 180 8.24 -0.32 -6.20
C LEU A 180 7.28 0.88 -6.29
N ILE A 181 6.53 0.97 -7.39
CA ILE A 181 5.52 2.00 -7.62
C ILE A 181 4.23 1.29 -8.04
N PRO A 182 3.19 1.32 -7.21
CA PRO A 182 1.94 0.62 -7.48
C PRO A 182 1.13 1.20 -8.65
N ALA A 183 0.61 0.30 -9.48
CA ALA A 183 -0.57 0.51 -10.31
C ALA A 183 -1.77 -0.03 -9.52
N SER A 184 -2.43 0.84 -8.75
CA SER A 184 -3.58 0.43 -7.94
C SER A 184 -4.82 0.23 -8.81
N LEU A 185 -5.57 -0.84 -8.52
CA LEU A 185 -6.86 -1.10 -9.15
C LEU A 185 -8.04 -0.47 -8.40
N ASP A 186 -7.78 0.27 -7.30
CA ASP A 186 -8.85 0.77 -6.43
C ASP A 186 -9.71 1.86 -7.05
N VAL A 187 -9.17 2.69 -7.95
CA VAL A 187 -9.89 3.84 -8.52
C VAL A 187 -10.57 3.48 -9.85
N ASP A 188 -9.81 3.00 -10.83
CA ASP A 188 -10.31 2.77 -12.20
C ASP A 188 -10.35 1.27 -12.56
N GLY A 189 -10.08 0.39 -11.62
CA GLY A 189 -10.01 -1.04 -11.86
C GLY A 189 -9.01 -1.38 -12.98
N LEU A 190 -9.38 -2.33 -13.81
CA LEU A 190 -8.55 -2.76 -14.94
C LEU A 190 -8.39 -1.71 -16.04
N ASN A 191 -9.35 -0.77 -16.15
CA ASN A 191 -9.32 0.27 -17.19
C ASN A 191 -8.13 1.22 -17.02
N GLY A 192 -7.71 1.52 -15.79
CA GLY A 192 -6.57 2.37 -15.47
C GLY A 192 -5.22 1.66 -15.49
N LEU A 193 -5.21 0.32 -15.46
CA LEU A 193 -3.98 -0.47 -15.25
C LEU A 193 -2.91 -0.19 -16.31
N LYS A 194 -3.27 -0.28 -17.61
CA LYS A 194 -2.32 -0.06 -18.69
C LYS A 194 -1.66 1.30 -18.61
N ALA A 195 -2.44 2.36 -18.40
CA ALA A 195 -1.91 3.72 -18.33
C ALA A 195 -0.92 3.92 -17.17
N ARG A 196 -1.18 3.31 -16.00
CA ARG A 196 -0.27 3.35 -14.86
C ARG A 196 1.04 2.59 -15.11
N LEU A 197 0.95 1.42 -15.75
CA LEU A 197 2.14 0.65 -16.15
C LEU A 197 2.97 1.42 -17.18
N ASP A 198 2.35 2.00 -18.21
CA ASP A 198 3.02 2.82 -19.23
C ASP A 198 3.65 4.09 -18.60
N ALA A 199 3.06 4.63 -17.54
CA ALA A 199 3.62 5.77 -16.80
C ALA A 199 4.83 5.38 -15.92
N GLY A 200 5.10 4.10 -15.70
CA GLY A 200 6.27 3.63 -14.95
C GLY A 200 5.97 2.89 -13.65
N ALA A 201 4.71 2.58 -13.35
CA ALA A 201 4.37 1.65 -12.27
C ALA A 201 4.91 0.25 -12.56
N ASN A 202 5.27 -0.50 -11.54
CA ASN A 202 5.87 -1.84 -11.66
C ASN A 202 5.35 -2.85 -10.64
N VAL A 203 4.28 -2.52 -9.94
CA VAL A 203 3.55 -3.42 -9.03
C VAL A 203 2.06 -3.24 -9.26
N VAL A 204 1.32 -4.33 -9.41
CA VAL A 204 -0.15 -4.28 -9.44
C VAL A 204 -0.68 -4.57 -8.05
N THR A 205 -1.55 -3.71 -7.54
CA THR A 205 -2.14 -3.85 -6.20
C THR A 205 -3.66 -3.85 -6.25
N SER A 206 -4.29 -4.22 -5.13
CA SER A 206 -5.75 -4.36 -5.00
C SER A 206 -6.33 -5.50 -5.84
N ILE A 207 -5.53 -6.55 -6.00
CA ILE A 207 -5.96 -7.82 -6.59
C ILE A 207 -6.86 -8.52 -5.56
N VAL A 208 -7.92 -9.16 -6.03
CA VAL A 208 -8.90 -9.87 -5.18
C VAL A 208 -8.97 -11.35 -5.58
N PRO A 209 -9.30 -12.25 -4.62
CA PRO A 209 -9.50 -13.65 -4.95
C PRO A 209 -10.73 -13.81 -5.86
N PRO A 210 -10.71 -14.81 -6.76
CA PRO A 210 -11.84 -15.08 -7.64
C PRO A 210 -13.12 -15.32 -6.84
N GLN A 211 -14.25 -14.77 -7.32
CA GLN A 211 -15.61 -15.01 -6.81
C GLN A 211 -15.83 -14.63 -5.32
N LYS A 212 -14.95 -13.83 -4.74
CA LYS A 212 -15.15 -13.30 -3.39
C LYS A 212 -15.19 -11.78 -3.45
N GLY A 213 -16.35 -11.22 -3.14
CA GLY A 213 -16.51 -9.78 -2.97
C GLY A 213 -15.78 -9.31 -1.71
N LEU A 214 -14.49 -9.01 -1.85
CA LEU A 214 -13.77 -8.23 -0.84
C LEU A 214 -13.95 -6.77 -1.20
N ALA A 215 -14.42 -5.96 -0.25
CA ALA A 215 -14.53 -4.52 -0.44
C ALA A 215 -13.13 -3.94 -0.69
N GLY A 216 -12.97 -3.19 -1.77
CA GLY A 216 -11.77 -2.40 -1.99
C GLY A 216 -11.71 -1.21 -1.03
N VAL A 217 -10.55 -0.61 -0.88
CA VAL A 217 -10.33 0.56 -0.03
C VAL A 217 -11.07 1.79 -0.57
N ALA A 218 -11.14 1.94 -1.89
CA ALA A 218 -12.03 2.88 -2.57
C ALA A 218 -13.22 2.11 -3.12
N ASN A 219 -14.42 2.59 -2.86
CA ASN A 219 -15.69 1.90 -3.08
C ASN A 219 -16.05 1.77 -4.57
N HIS A 220 -15.18 1.13 -5.36
CA HIS A 220 -15.46 0.75 -6.74
C HIS A 220 -15.88 -0.72 -6.79
N SER A 221 -17.19 -0.92 -6.69
CA SER A 221 -17.82 -2.24 -6.66
C SER A 221 -17.68 -3.00 -7.98
N LEU A 222 -17.71 -2.32 -9.13
CA LEU A 222 -17.92 -2.97 -10.43
C LEU A 222 -16.89 -4.08 -10.73
N ASP A 223 -15.60 -3.81 -10.64
CA ASP A 223 -14.58 -4.83 -10.95
C ASP A 223 -14.46 -5.91 -9.87
N ILE A 224 -14.86 -5.60 -8.64
CA ILE A 224 -14.91 -6.55 -7.53
C ILE A 224 -16.14 -7.44 -7.67
N GLU A 225 -17.31 -6.84 -7.92
CA GLU A 225 -18.57 -7.56 -8.13
C GLU A 225 -18.49 -8.49 -9.33
N ASP A 226 -17.88 -8.03 -10.44
CA ASP A 226 -17.62 -8.83 -11.63
C ASP A 226 -16.45 -9.81 -11.46
N SER A 227 -15.80 -9.86 -10.31
CA SER A 227 -14.61 -10.68 -10.02
C SER A 227 -13.49 -10.47 -11.03
N ARG A 228 -13.34 -9.26 -11.60
CA ARG A 228 -12.39 -8.98 -12.68
C ARG A 228 -10.99 -8.57 -12.20
N ARG A 229 -10.81 -8.19 -10.93
CA ARG A 229 -9.50 -7.84 -10.36
C ARG A 229 -8.68 -9.09 -9.99
N THR A 230 -8.68 -10.10 -10.85
CA THR A 230 -7.94 -11.35 -10.68
C THR A 230 -6.74 -11.41 -11.61
N LEU A 231 -5.78 -12.26 -11.31
CA LEU A 231 -4.58 -12.43 -12.14
C LEU A 231 -4.90 -12.83 -13.58
N ASP A 232 -5.92 -13.65 -13.81
CA ASP A 232 -6.34 -14.05 -15.16
C ASP A 232 -6.74 -12.86 -16.05
N HIS A 233 -7.28 -11.81 -15.48
CA HIS A 233 -7.64 -10.58 -16.20
C HIS A 233 -6.48 -9.57 -16.24
N ILE A 234 -5.60 -9.57 -15.24
CA ILE A 234 -4.47 -8.65 -15.13
C ILE A 234 -3.33 -9.03 -16.07
N LEU A 235 -2.95 -10.31 -16.10
CA LEU A 235 -1.79 -10.79 -16.86
C LEU A 235 -1.85 -10.50 -18.37
N PRO A 236 -3.01 -10.61 -19.05
CA PRO A 236 -3.11 -10.20 -20.45
C PRO A 236 -2.79 -8.71 -20.64
N ILE A 237 -3.23 -7.84 -19.74
CA ILE A 237 -2.96 -6.39 -19.81
C ILE A 237 -1.46 -6.13 -19.62
N VAL A 238 -0.83 -6.75 -18.63
CA VAL A 238 0.62 -6.65 -18.39
C VAL A 238 1.40 -7.01 -19.67
N LYS A 239 1.03 -8.09 -20.34
CA LYS A 239 1.65 -8.50 -21.61
C LYS A 239 1.46 -7.50 -22.74
N THR A 240 0.30 -6.81 -22.82
CA THR A 240 0.10 -5.76 -23.83
C THR A 240 0.98 -4.55 -23.62
N CYS A 241 1.50 -4.34 -22.41
CA CYS A 241 2.49 -3.31 -22.09
C CYS A 241 3.93 -3.74 -22.41
N GLY A 242 4.15 -4.94 -22.96
CA GLY A 242 5.49 -5.49 -23.20
C GLY A 242 6.20 -5.88 -21.90
N LEU A 243 5.47 -6.08 -20.82
CA LEU A 243 5.98 -6.47 -19.51
C LEU A 243 5.71 -7.94 -19.23
N GLU A 244 6.56 -8.53 -18.39
CA GLU A 244 6.37 -9.88 -17.85
C GLU A 244 6.25 -9.81 -16.33
N PRO A 245 5.37 -10.62 -15.72
CA PRO A 245 5.33 -10.72 -14.26
C PRO A 245 6.64 -11.33 -13.75
N ALA A 246 7.17 -10.77 -12.66
CA ALA A 246 8.32 -11.36 -11.97
C ALA A 246 7.96 -12.74 -11.41
N MET A 247 8.96 -13.60 -11.22
CA MET A 247 8.79 -14.80 -10.41
C MET A 247 8.77 -14.45 -8.93
N VAL A 248 8.13 -15.28 -8.11
CA VAL A 248 8.08 -15.05 -6.65
C VAL A 248 9.49 -15.02 -6.05
N GLU A 249 10.40 -15.83 -6.57
CA GLU A 249 11.81 -15.90 -6.15
C GLU A 249 12.55 -14.59 -6.40
N ASP A 250 12.29 -13.93 -7.54
CA ASP A 250 12.86 -12.61 -7.86
C ASP A 250 12.38 -11.54 -6.88
N TYR A 251 11.09 -11.57 -6.53
CA TYR A 251 10.53 -10.66 -5.54
C TYR A 251 11.13 -10.88 -4.15
N LEU A 252 11.27 -12.14 -3.71
CA LEU A 252 11.90 -12.48 -2.45
C LEU A 252 13.38 -12.09 -2.40
N ALA A 253 14.11 -12.27 -3.50
CA ALA A 253 15.49 -11.83 -3.64
C ALA A 253 15.60 -10.30 -3.56
N TRP A 254 14.68 -9.56 -4.21
CA TRP A 254 14.60 -8.11 -4.12
C TRP A 254 14.34 -7.64 -2.68
N ILE A 255 13.36 -8.23 -1.96
CA ILE A 255 13.10 -7.95 -0.53
C ILE A 255 14.39 -8.10 0.29
N THR A 256 15.05 -9.25 0.16
CA THR A 256 16.28 -9.56 0.89
C THR A 256 17.39 -8.56 0.57
N GLY A 257 17.54 -8.19 -0.69
CA GLY A 257 18.49 -7.17 -1.14
C GLY A 257 18.21 -5.79 -0.52
N ARG A 258 16.95 -5.40 -0.45
CA ARG A 258 16.52 -4.13 0.15
C ARG A 258 16.79 -4.10 1.66
N GLN A 259 16.48 -5.18 2.36
CA GLN A 259 16.72 -5.31 3.78
C GLN A 259 18.22 -5.22 4.11
N LYS A 260 19.09 -5.89 3.37
CA LYS A 260 20.54 -5.81 3.52
C LYS A 260 21.10 -4.42 3.22
N ALA A 261 20.69 -3.79 2.14
CA ALA A 261 21.17 -2.47 1.73
C ALA A 261 20.85 -1.37 2.76
N SER A 262 19.81 -1.55 3.57
CA SER A 262 19.44 -0.62 4.64
C SER A 262 20.09 -0.93 6.00
N GLY A 263 21.11 -1.82 6.04
CA GLY A 263 21.79 -2.22 7.28
C GLY A 263 20.94 -3.07 8.22
N ARG A 264 19.86 -3.65 7.70
CA ARG A 264 18.92 -4.50 8.41
C ARG A 264 19.46 -5.93 8.38
N SER A 265 20.24 -6.32 9.40
CA SER A 265 20.65 -7.73 9.62
C SER A 265 19.59 -8.40 10.50
N PHE A 266 19.07 -9.55 10.08
CA PHE A 266 18.34 -10.48 10.94
C PHE A 266 19.31 -11.27 11.81
#